data_ff6a8f24da33ede6811833247b9c18c3
#
_entry.id   ff6a8f24da33ede6811833247b9c18c3
#
_cell.length_a   1.000
_cell.length_b   1.000
_cell.length_c   1.000
_cell.angle_alpha   90.00
_cell.angle_beta   90.00
_cell.angle_gamma   90.00
#
_symmetry.space_group_name_H-M   'P 1'
#
loop_
_entity.id
_entity.type
_entity.pdbx_description
1 polymer ?
#
loop_
_entity_poly.entity_id
_entity_poly.type
_entity_poly.pdbx_seq_one_letter_code
_entity_poly.pdbx_strand_id
1 'polypeptide(L)'
;MNIRFVSLAQQEFDNAVEWHQQQSAQLGEQFLDEVHRAIKRIATYPSSCAKIDHDLRRCMVSRFPYGLIYGIDEETIVIVAVAHLHRKPRYWAKRQT
;
A
#
# COMPACT_ATOMS: atom_id res chain seq x y z
N MET A 1 8.76 11.98 6.89
CA MET A 1 9.19 10.60 7.18
C MET A 1 9.61 9.93 5.88
N ASN A 2 10.56 9.02 5.98
CA ASN A 2 10.98 8.23 4.83
C ASN A 2 9.96 7.14 4.54
N ILE A 3 9.85 6.76 3.26
CA ILE A 3 8.97 5.68 2.82
C ILE A 3 9.84 4.59 2.19
N ARG A 4 9.64 3.36 2.61
CA ARG A 4 10.34 2.21 2.04
C ARG A 4 9.33 1.10 1.75
N PHE A 5 9.43 0.48 0.59
CA PHE A 5 8.64 -0.71 0.24
C PHE A 5 9.52 -1.94 0.44
N VAL A 6 8.98 -2.99 1.08
CA VAL A 6 9.64 -4.29 1.02
C VAL A 6 9.53 -4.82 -0.43
N SER A 7 10.43 -5.71 -0.82
CA SER A 7 10.49 -6.19 -2.21
C SER A 7 9.16 -6.71 -2.74
N LEU A 8 8.47 -7.51 -1.94
CA LEU A 8 7.20 -8.09 -2.37
C LEU A 8 6.12 -7.04 -2.53
N ALA A 9 6.12 -6.02 -1.67
CA ALA A 9 5.19 -4.90 -1.79
C ALA A 9 5.45 -4.09 -3.06
N GLN A 10 6.73 -3.87 -3.38
CA GLN A 10 7.10 -3.17 -4.62
C GLN A 10 6.62 -3.94 -5.84
N GLN A 11 6.80 -5.27 -5.85
CA GLN A 11 6.30 -6.12 -6.93
C GLN A 11 4.80 -6.03 -7.06
N GLU A 12 4.08 -6.05 -5.93
CA GLU A 12 2.62 -5.95 -5.95
C GLU A 12 2.18 -4.61 -6.54
N PHE A 13 2.85 -3.54 -6.17
CA PHE A 13 2.56 -2.23 -6.71
C PHE A 13 2.79 -2.19 -8.21
N ASP A 14 3.96 -2.63 -8.65
CA ASP A 14 4.33 -2.61 -10.07
C ASP A 14 3.35 -3.46 -10.90
N ASN A 15 3.01 -4.64 -10.40
CA ASN A 15 2.06 -5.54 -11.08
C ASN A 15 0.66 -4.93 -11.15
N ALA A 16 0.22 -4.27 -10.09
CA ALA A 16 -1.10 -3.64 -10.06
C ALA A 16 -1.16 -2.46 -11.03
N VAL A 17 -0.12 -1.64 -11.08
CA VAL A 17 -0.04 -0.53 -12.05
C VAL A 17 -0.13 -1.09 -13.48
N GLU A 18 0.66 -2.11 -13.77
CA GLU A 18 0.68 -2.72 -15.10
C GLU A 18 -0.68 -3.30 -15.46
N TRP A 19 -1.33 -4.00 -14.53
CA TRP A 19 -2.65 -4.57 -14.78
C TRP A 19 -3.66 -3.49 -15.17
N HIS A 20 -3.67 -2.37 -14.43
CA HIS A 20 -4.59 -1.27 -14.71
C HIS A 20 -4.25 -0.58 -16.03
N GLN A 21 -2.96 -0.42 -16.34
CA GLN A 21 -2.52 0.15 -17.62
C GLN A 21 -2.97 -0.69 -18.81
N GLN A 22 -3.00 -2.01 -18.65
CA GLN A 22 -3.47 -2.91 -19.70
C GLN A 22 -4.97 -2.74 -19.97
N GLN A 23 -5.74 -2.33 -18.96
CA GLN A 23 -7.16 -2.03 -19.14
C GLN A 23 -7.33 -0.71 -19.91
N SER A 24 -6.64 0.33 -19.49
CA SER A 24 -6.50 1.59 -20.23
C SER A 24 -5.36 2.40 -19.60
N ALA A 25 -4.72 3.25 -20.43
CA ALA A 25 -3.66 4.13 -19.95
C ALA A 25 -4.19 5.07 -18.84
N GLN A 26 -5.40 5.58 -19.02
CA GLN A 26 -6.02 6.47 -18.05
C GLN A 26 -6.23 5.78 -16.71
N LEU A 27 -6.68 4.52 -16.73
CA LEU A 27 -6.92 3.78 -15.50
C LEU A 27 -5.62 3.53 -14.75
N GLY A 28 -4.54 3.23 -15.46
CA GLY A 28 -3.22 3.07 -14.87
C GLY A 28 -2.75 4.35 -14.18
N GLU A 29 -2.93 5.49 -14.83
CA GLU A 29 -2.57 6.78 -14.24
C GLU A 29 -3.40 7.09 -13.00
N GLN A 30 -4.70 6.82 -13.05
CA GLN A 30 -5.59 7.04 -11.90
C GLN A 30 -5.19 6.18 -10.71
N PHE A 31 -4.86 4.91 -10.96
CA PHE A 31 -4.42 4.01 -9.90
C PHE A 31 -3.12 4.52 -9.26
N LEU A 32 -2.16 4.88 -10.08
CA LEU A 32 -0.87 5.42 -9.62
C LEU A 32 -1.08 6.66 -8.76
N ASP A 33 -1.92 7.59 -9.21
CA ASP A 33 -2.20 8.82 -8.48
C ASP A 33 -2.85 8.54 -7.13
N GLU A 34 -3.81 7.60 -7.08
CA GLU A 34 -4.48 7.30 -5.82
C GLU A 34 -3.55 6.61 -4.83
N VAL A 35 -2.64 5.76 -5.31
CA VAL A 35 -1.62 5.17 -4.43
C VAL A 35 -0.69 6.26 -3.89
N HIS A 36 -0.26 7.17 -4.74
CA HIS A 36 0.60 8.28 -4.29
C HIS A 36 -0.10 9.16 -3.26
N ARG A 37 -1.40 9.42 -3.43
CA ARG A 37 -2.18 10.16 -2.44
C ARG A 37 -2.27 9.41 -1.12
N ALA A 38 -2.46 8.11 -1.17
CA ALA A 38 -2.49 7.29 0.04
C ALA A 38 -1.14 7.34 0.77
N ILE A 39 -0.04 7.23 0.03
CA ILE A 39 1.30 7.34 0.60
C ILE A 39 1.50 8.71 1.25
N LYS A 40 1.04 9.77 0.62
CA LYS A 40 1.15 11.12 1.17
C LYS A 40 0.35 11.25 2.47
N ARG A 41 -0.85 10.67 2.53
CA ARG A 41 -1.64 10.66 3.77
C ARG A 41 -0.91 9.92 4.88
N ILE A 42 -0.33 8.77 4.57
CA ILE A 42 0.44 8.00 5.54
C ILE A 42 1.64 8.81 6.04
N ALA A 43 2.37 9.45 5.13
CA ALA A 43 3.54 10.24 5.51
C ALA A 43 3.18 11.43 6.39
N THR A 44 2.02 12.03 6.16
CA THR A 44 1.56 13.19 6.91
C THR A 44 0.96 12.79 8.26
N TYR A 45 0.16 11.72 8.28
CA TYR A 45 -0.55 11.27 9.48
C TYR A 45 -0.39 9.75 9.66
N PRO A 46 0.81 9.29 10.02
CA PRO A 46 1.10 7.85 10.01
C PRO A 46 0.24 7.04 10.98
N SER A 47 -0.28 7.67 12.01
CA SER A 47 -1.10 6.97 13.01
C SER A 47 -2.60 7.10 12.77
N SER A 48 -3.02 7.76 11.68
CA SER A 48 -4.46 7.99 11.44
C SER A 48 -5.18 6.80 10.82
N CYS A 49 -4.46 5.91 10.15
CA CYS A 49 -5.08 4.74 9.52
C CYS A 49 -5.26 3.62 10.55
N ALA A 50 -6.26 2.77 10.30
CA ALA A 50 -6.65 1.74 11.25
C ALA A 50 -5.56 0.71 11.49
N LYS A 51 -5.32 0.38 12.74
CA LYS A 51 -4.48 -0.77 13.09
C LYS A 51 -5.21 -2.06 12.71
N ILE A 52 -4.48 -2.96 12.06
CA ILE A 52 -5.02 -4.26 11.67
C ILE A 52 -4.28 -5.41 12.34
N ASP A 53 -3.16 -5.11 13.00
CA ASP A 53 -2.34 -6.07 13.72
C ASP A 53 -1.52 -5.29 14.74
N HIS A 54 -0.64 -5.97 15.48
CA HIS A 54 0.16 -5.36 16.56
C HIS A 54 0.86 -4.08 16.12
N ASP A 55 1.59 -4.15 15.03
CA ASP A 55 2.41 -3.03 14.57
C ASP A 55 2.09 -2.62 13.14
N LEU A 56 1.01 -3.11 12.58
CA LEU A 56 0.64 -2.82 11.20
C LEU A 56 -0.66 -2.06 11.10
N ARG A 57 -0.70 -1.16 10.14
CA ARG A 57 -1.87 -0.36 9.82
C ARG A 57 -2.23 -0.55 8.34
N ARG A 58 -3.47 -0.23 8.00
CA ARG A 58 -3.95 -0.29 6.62
C ARG A 58 -4.51 1.06 6.22
N CYS A 59 -3.97 1.62 5.14
CA CYS A 59 -4.52 2.81 4.52
C CYS A 59 -5.19 2.39 3.21
N MET A 60 -6.48 2.67 3.09
CA MET A 60 -7.22 2.30 1.88
C MET A 60 -6.85 3.21 0.73
N VAL A 61 -6.70 2.62 -0.46
CA VAL A 61 -6.54 3.36 -1.70
C VAL A 61 -7.92 3.78 -2.16
N SER A 62 -8.11 5.09 -2.38
CA SER A 62 -9.41 5.60 -2.80
C SER A 62 -9.78 5.10 -4.19
N ARG A 63 -11.03 4.70 -4.39
CA ARG A 63 -11.61 4.32 -5.69
C ARG A 63 -11.14 2.97 -6.24
N PHE A 64 -10.20 2.31 -5.59
CA PHE A 64 -9.68 1.01 -6.01
C PHE A 64 -9.72 0.04 -4.82
N PRO A 65 -9.99 -1.25 -5.08
CA PRO A 65 -10.12 -2.23 -3.99
C PRO A 65 -8.76 -2.71 -3.48
N TYR A 66 -7.93 -1.76 -3.03
CA TYR A 66 -6.58 -2.02 -2.53
C TYR A 66 -6.36 -1.32 -1.20
N GLY A 67 -5.51 -1.90 -0.38
CA GLY A 67 -5.01 -1.27 0.83
C GLY A 67 -3.49 -1.31 0.88
N LEU A 68 -2.90 -0.26 1.43
CA LEU A 68 -1.47 -0.23 1.74
C LEU A 68 -1.32 -0.68 3.18
N ILE A 69 -0.60 -1.79 3.37
CA ILE A 69 -0.31 -2.32 4.71
C ILE A 69 1.07 -1.82 5.08
N TYR A 70 1.19 -1.14 6.23
CA TYR A 70 2.45 -0.52 6.60
C TYR A 70 2.70 -0.57 8.10
N GLY A 71 3.98 -0.50 8.45
CA GLY A 71 4.42 -0.31 9.81
C GLY A 71 5.27 0.94 9.90
N ILE A 72 5.49 1.40 11.14
CA ILE A 72 6.34 2.56 11.41
C ILE A 72 7.56 2.06 12.16
N ASP A 73 8.74 2.29 11.59
CA ASP A 73 10.02 1.91 12.18
C ASP A 73 10.83 3.20 12.33
N GLU A 74 10.84 3.74 13.55
CA GLU A 74 11.44 5.03 13.86
C GLU A 74 10.84 6.12 12.96
N GLU A 75 11.64 6.68 12.05
CA GLU A 75 11.17 7.72 11.15
C GLU A 75 10.88 7.19 9.74
N THR A 76 10.84 5.87 9.59
CA THR A 76 10.58 5.24 8.30
C THR A 76 9.23 4.56 8.32
N ILE A 77 8.44 4.81 7.29
CA ILE A 77 7.22 4.06 7.01
C ILE A 77 7.60 2.92 6.09
N VAL A 78 7.34 1.70 6.52
CA VAL A 78 7.69 0.50 5.77
C VAL A 78 6.40 -0.10 5.22
N ILE A 79 6.24 -0.07 3.90
CA ILE A 79 5.07 -0.65 3.24
C ILE A 79 5.37 -2.13 2.99
N VAL A 80 4.60 -3.00 3.65
CA VAL A 80 4.82 -4.44 3.60
C VAL A 80 3.92 -5.12 2.57
N ALA A 81 2.84 -4.48 2.14
CA ALA A 81 1.97 -5.04 1.12
C ALA A 81 1.17 -3.96 0.41
N VAL A 82 0.94 -4.17 -0.88
CA VAL A 82 -0.08 -3.47 -1.66
C VAL A 82 -1.12 -4.54 -1.95
N ALA A 83 -2.16 -4.58 -1.12
CA ALA A 83 -3.04 -5.73 -1.00
C ALA A 83 -4.39 -5.48 -1.65
N HIS A 84 -4.72 -6.30 -2.67
CA HIS A 84 -6.09 -6.34 -3.18
C HIS A 84 -7.00 -6.88 -2.08
N LEU A 85 -8.15 -6.24 -1.86
CA LEU A 85 -9.03 -6.57 -0.74
C LEU A 85 -9.63 -7.96 -0.82
N HIS A 86 -9.65 -8.57 -2.00
CA HIS A 86 -10.22 -9.90 -2.21
C HIS A 86 -9.20 -11.02 -2.04
N ARG A 87 -7.94 -10.71 -1.75
CA ARG A 87 -6.95 -11.73 -1.46
C ARG A 87 -7.17 -12.29 -0.06
N LYS A 88 -6.59 -13.48 0.18
CA LYS A 88 -6.65 -14.11 1.48
C LYS A 88 -6.18 -13.14 2.56
N PRO A 89 -6.98 -12.96 3.63
CA PRO A 89 -6.58 -12.05 4.70
C PRO A 89 -5.23 -12.41 5.29
N ARG A 90 -4.42 -11.40 5.58
CA ARG A 90 -3.15 -11.53 6.26
C ARG A 90 -2.11 -12.36 5.51
N TYR A 91 -2.23 -12.47 4.17
CA TYR A 91 -1.24 -13.19 3.39
C TYR A 91 0.17 -12.57 3.52
N TRP A 92 0.25 -11.31 3.93
CA TRP A 92 1.51 -10.57 4.15
C TRP A 92 2.12 -10.82 5.54
N ALA A 93 1.46 -11.57 6.42
CA ALA A 93 1.78 -11.59 7.85
C ALA A 93 3.22 -12.03 8.17
N LYS A 94 3.82 -12.84 7.30
CA LYS A 94 5.19 -13.33 7.51
C LYS A 94 6.25 -12.45 6.85
N ARG A 95 5.86 -11.33 6.23
CA ARG A 95 6.81 -10.43 5.60
C ARG A 95 7.54 -9.62 6.67
N GLN A 96 8.84 -9.48 6.46
CA GLN A 96 9.64 -8.70 7.38
C GLN A 96 9.60 -7.23 7.02
N THR A 97 9.51 -6.42 8.03
CA THR A 97 9.65 -4.98 7.92
C THR A 97 11.09 -4.55 8.19
#